data_d7ecdc6d944c06b6c5e90cfa0d5858cd
#
_entry.id   d7ecdc6d944c06b6c5e90cfa0d5858cd
#
_cell.length_a   1.000
_cell.length_b   1.000
_cell.length_c   1.000
_cell.angle_alpha   90.00
_cell.angle_beta   90.00
_cell.angle_gamma   90.00
#
_symmetry.space_group_name_H-M   'P 1'
#
loop_
_entity.id
_entity.type
_entity.pdbx_description
1 polymer ?
#
loop_
_entity_poly.entity_id
_entity_poly.type
_entity_poly.pdbx_seq_one_letter_code
_entity_poly.pdbx_strand_id
1 'polypeptide(L)'
;MSEIEELYEVLEEAREADQVASACVIYEEILTQEDVENVMSTLLYATDLIDFGNFAQAEATLLRVTDLCDEAESQELLFFNLATLHEKKGELRDAEKHYRLAHEQNTTRGELLLMAANMAFHQGEPAKAEYLVREGLKYQCAQDEAYSSLGFYLASQRRFPEAKTAFQEVLKIDPENEYAIEWIEDLN
;
A
#
# COMPACT_ATOMS: atom_id res chain seq x y z
N MET A 1 -5.28 -34.63 5.90
CA MET A 1 -5.54 -33.19 5.93
C MET A 1 -6.76 -32.96 6.78
N SER A 2 -6.80 -31.96 7.61
CA SER A 2 -8.04 -31.55 8.29
C SER A 2 -8.96 -30.85 7.29
N GLU A 3 -10.25 -30.75 7.57
CA GLU A 3 -11.22 -30.06 6.71
C GLU A 3 -10.83 -28.58 6.48
N ILE A 4 -10.24 -27.95 7.50
CA ILE A 4 -9.76 -26.57 7.42
C ILE A 4 -8.50 -26.43 6.54
N GLU A 5 -7.58 -27.41 6.54
CA GLU A 5 -6.43 -27.43 5.62
C GLU A 5 -6.86 -27.55 4.17
N GLU A 6 -7.91 -28.31 3.88
CA GLU A 6 -8.49 -28.40 2.53
C GLU A 6 -9.13 -27.06 2.09
N LEU A 7 -9.80 -26.36 3.00
CA LEU A 7 -10.35 -25.01 2.70
C LEU A 7 -9.26 -23.99 2.38
N TYR A 8 -8.13 -24.02 3.07
CA TYR A 8 -7.01 -23.12 2.77
C TYR A 8 -6.39 -23.42 1.39
N GLU A 9 -6.27 -24.68 0.97
CA GLU A 9 -5.82 -25.01 -0.38
C GLU A 9 -6.78 -24.50 -1.46
N VAL A 10 -8.10 -24.69 -1.27
CA VAL A 10 -9.13 -24.18 -2.21
C VAL A 10 -9.16 -22.65 -2.24
N LEU A 11 -8.89 -22.00 -1.10
CA LEU A 11 -8.77 -20.55 -1.00
C LEU A 11 -7.63 -20.00 -1.85
N GLU A 12 -6.43 -20.60 -1.73
CA GLU A 12 -5.28 -20.17 -2.54
C GLU A 12 -5.52 -20.38 -4.03
N GLU A 13 -6.14 -21.51 -4.44
CA GLU A 13 -6.54 -21.75 -5.83
C GLU A 13 -7.54 -20.66 -6.33
N ALA A 14 -8.51 -20.27 -5.50
CA ALA A 14 -9.47 -19.23 -5.86
C ALA A 14 -8.81 -17.84 -6.00
N ARG A 15 -7.82 -17.53 -5.16
CA ARG A 15 -7.05 -16.28 -5.22
C ARG A 15 -6.16 -16.24 -6.48
N GLU A 16 -5.44 -17.32 -6.76
CA GLU A 16 -4.59 -17.43 -7.97
C GLU A 16 -5.41 -17.34 -9.27
N ALA A 17 -6.66 -17.82 -9.24
CA ALA A 17 -7.59 -17.74 -10.36
C ALA A 17 -8.34 -16.39 -10.45
N ASP A 18 -8.03 -15.41 -9.60
CA ASP A 18 -8.73 -14.10 -9.48
C ASP A 18 -10.24 -14.23 -9.22
N GLN A 19 -10.64 -15.31 -8.53
CA GLN A 19 -12.03 -15.59 -8.17
C GLN A 19 -12.36 -15.01 -6.80
N VAL A 20 -12.22 -13.69 -6.63
CA VAL A 20 -12.34 -13.00 -5.34
C VAL A 20 -13.66 -13.29 -4.61
N ALA A 21 -14.79 -13.35 -5.33
CA ALA A 21 -16.08 -13.68 -4.73
C ALA A 21 -16.09 -15.08 -4.11
N SER A 22 -15.47 -16.06 -4.77
CA SER A 22 -15.31 -17.42 -4.24
C SER A 22 -14.37 -17.45 -3.04
N ALA A 23 -13.25 -16.73 -3.11
CA ALA A 23 -12.32 -16.59 -2.00
C ALA A 23 -13.00 -16.01 -0.76
N CYS A 24 -13.82 -14.95 -0.90
CA CYS A 24 -14.58 -14.38 0.22
C CYS A 24 -15.51 -15.40 0.90
N VAL A 25 -16.21 -16.24 0.13
CA VAL A 25 -17.10 -17.28 0.69
C VAL A 25 -16.29 -18.33 1.46
N ILE A 26 -15.13 -18.74 0.91
CA ILE A 26 -14.25 -19.72 1.56
C ILE A 26 -13.66 -19.15 2.87
N TYR A 27 -13.26 -17.88 2.88
CA TYR A 27 -12.82 -17.21 4.12
C TYR A 27 -13.90 -17.21 5.19
N GLU A 28 -15.15 -16.87 4.84
CA GLU A 28 -16.26 -16.90 5.80
C GLU A 28 -16.45 -18.30 6.37
N GLU A 29 -16.30 -19.35 5.58
CA GLU A 29 -16.38 -20.74 6.04
C GLU A 29 -15.21 -21.08 6.97
N ILE A 30 -13.97 -20.73 6.61
CA ILE A 30 -12.79 -20.91 7.48
C ILE A 30 -13.02 -20.22 8.84
N LEU A 31 -13.43 -18.95 8.85
CA LEU A 31 -13.64 -18.17 10.06
C LEU A 31 -14.76 -18.73 10.95
N THR A 32 -15.72 -19.51 10.39
CA THR A 32 -16.75 -20.19 11.19
C THR A 32 -16.28 -21.49 11.82
N GLN A 33 -15.23 -22.12 11.27
CA GLN A 33 -14.67 -23.38 11.76
C GLN A 33 -13.54 -23.20 12.77
N GLU A 34 -12.91 -22.02 12.80
CA GLU A 34 -11.85 -21.71 13.77
C GLU A 34 -12.44 -21.33 15.12
N ASP A 35 -12.06 -22.08 16.17
CA ASP A 35 -12.48 -21.81 17.57
C ASP A 35 -11.87 -20.51 18.13
N VAL A 36 -10.81 -20.01 17.49
CA VAL A 36 -10.11 -18.76 17.83
C VAL A 36 -9.99 -17.92 16.56
N GLU A 37 -10.36 -16.66 16.64
CA GLU A 37 -10.24 -15.73 15.54
C GLU A 37 -8.79 -15.65 15.04
N ASN A 38 -8.52 -16.20 13.85
CA ASN A 38 -7.22 -16.11 13.23
C ASN A 38 -7.03 -14.71 12.64
N VAL A 39 -6.29 -13.88 13.39
CA VAL A 39 -6.05 -12.47 13.05
C VAL A 39 -5.49 -12.32 11.63
N MET A 40 -4.51 -13.14 11.28
CA MET A 40 -3.85 -13.02 9.97
C MET A 40 -4.82 -13.39 8.83
N SER A 41 -5.56 -14.50 8.95
CA SER A 41 -6.58 -14.88 7.95
C SER A 41 -7.67 -13.83 7.80
N THR A 42 -8.10 -13.23 8.92
CA THR A 42 -9.10 -12.14 8.91
C THR A 42 -8.57 -10.87 8.23
N LEU A 43 -7.29 -10.53 8.43
CA LEU A 43 -6.64 -9.41 7.75
C LEU A 43 -6.50 -9.65 6.24
N LEU A 44 -6.12 -10.86 5.82
CA LEU A 44 -6.06 -11.25 4.41
C LEU A 44 -7.45 -11.21 3.76
N TYR A 45 -8.48 -11.69 4.46
CA TYR A 45 -9.86 -11.56 4.00
C TYR A 45 -10.28 -10.10 3.79
N ALA A 46 -9.89 -9.22 4.73
CA ALA A 46 -10.15 -7.78 4.58
C ALA A 46 -9.45 -7.19 3.35
N THR A 47 -8.22 -7.65 3.02
CA THR A 47 -7.51 -7.25 1.79
C THR A 47 -8.34 -7.61 0.55
N ASP A 48 -8.79 -8.86 0.45
CA ASP A 48 -9.60 -9.32 -0.70
C ASP A 48 -10.93 -8.56 -0.80
N LEU A 49 -11.57 -8.24 0.35
CA LEU A 49 -12.78 -7.42 0.35
C LEU A 49 -12.55 -5.99 -0.16
N ILE A 50 -11.39 -5.39 0.15
CA ILE A 50 -11.01 -4.06 -0.34
C ILE A 50 -10.79 -4.12 -1.86
N ASP A 51 -10.08 -5.11 -2.36
CA ASP A 51 -9.81 -5.30 -3.78
C ASP A 51 -11.09 -5.55 -4.58
N PHE A 52 -12.03 -6.27 -4.00
CA PHE A 52 -13.36 -6.49 -4.57
C PHE A 52 -14.28 -5.27 -4.48
N GLY A 53 -13.91 -4.23 -3.72
CA GLY A 53 -14.71 -3.02 -3.53
C GLY A 53 -15.82 -3.15 -2.47
N ASN A 54 -15.81 -4.21 -1.66
CA ASN A 54 -16.76 -4.39 -0.57
C ASN A 54 -16.28 -3.67 0.71
N PHE A 55 -16.18 -2.34 0.62
CA PHE A 55 -15.58 -1.50 1.65
C PHE A 55 -16.30 -1.56 3.01
N ALA A 56 -17.63 -1.71 3.01
CA ALA A 56 -18.38 -1.78 4.26
C ALA A 56 -18.07 -3.06 5.05
N GLN A 57 -17.96 -4.20 4.36
CA GLN A 57 -17.61 -5.47 4.99
C GLN A 57 -16.13 -5.49 5.38
N ALA A 58 -15.24 -4.94 4.56
CA ALA A 58 -13.83 -4.78 4.88
C ALA A 58 -13.63 -3.99 6.18
N GLU A 59 -14.31 -2.84 6.31
CA GLU A 59 -14.24 -2.01 7.51
C GLU A 59 -14.73 -2.76 8.77
N ALA A 60 -15.87 -3.46 8.67
CA ALA A 60 -16.37 -4.27 9.76
C ALA A 60 -15.41 -5.41 10.15
N THR A 61 -14.79 -6.05 9.15
CA THR A 61 -13.80 -7.12 9.34
C THR A 61 -12.54 -6.61 10.03
N LEU A 62 -12.00 -5.47 9.60
CA LEU A 62 -10.82 -4.85 10.23
C LEU A 62 -11.07 -4.43 11.67
N LEU A 63 -12.27 -3.88 11.95
CA LEU A 63 -12.66 -3.48 13.31
C LEU A 63 -12.71 -4.66 14.29
N ARG A 64 -13.09 -5.85 13.83
CA ARG A 64 -13.13 -7.05 14.68
C ARG A 64 -11.77 -7.43 15.22
N VAL A 65 -10.70 -7.27 14.43
CA VAL A 65 -9.34 -7.74 14.80
C VAL A 65 -8.43 -6.62 15.29
N THR A 66 -8.89 -5.38 15.29
CA THR A 66 -8.06 -4.23 15.69
C THR A 66 -7.41 -4.40 17.07
N ASP A 67 -8.17 -4.84 18.06
CA ASP A 67 -7.69 -5.03 19.43
C ASP A 67 -6.91 -6.35 19.61
N LEU A 68 -6.89 -7.22 18.61
CA LEU A 68 -6.21 -8.52 18.61
C LEU A 68 -4.84 -8.46 17.91
N CYS A 69 -4.55 -7.40 17.16
CA CYS A 69 -3.28 -7.20 16.47
C CYS A 69 -2.23 -6.70 17.48
N ASP A 70 -1.51 -7.60 18.12
CA ASP A 70 -0.50 -7.31 19.13
C ASP A 70 0.94 -7.49 18.62
N GLU A 71 1.12 -8.21 17.50
CA GLU A 71 2.41 -8.39 16.84
C GLU A 71 2.63 -7.35 15.74
N ALA A 72 3.91 -6.96 15.51
CA ALA A 72 4.27 -5.94 14.51
C ALA A 72 3.80 -6.31 13.10
N GLU A 73 3.85 -7.59 12.72
CA GLU A 73 3.41 -8.07 11.41
C GLU A 73 1.89 -7.90 11.23
N SER A 74 1.09 -8.28 12.21
CA SER A 74 -0.37 -8.11 12.17
C SER A 74 -0.75 -6.63 12.20
N GLN A 75 -0.04 -5.80 12.98
CA GLN A 75 -0.25 -4.36 13.03
C GLN A 75 0.12 -3.68 11.70
N GLU A 76 1.23 -4.07 11.06
CA GLU A 76 1.61 -3.59 9.73
C GLU A 76 0.49 -3.86 8.73
N LEU A 77 0.02 -5.11 8.65
CA LEU A 77 -1.03 -5.49 7.69
C LEU A 77 -2.37 -4.81 8.00
N LEU A 78 -2.73 -4.68 9.29
CA LEU A 78 -3.91 -3.93 9.71
C LEU A 78 -3.85 -2.48 9.22
N PHE A 79 -2.75 -1.77 9.50
CA PHE A 79 -2.61 -0.38 9.09
C PHE A 79 -2.52 -0.23 7.58
N PHE A 80 -1.87 -1.16 6.89
CA PHE A 80 -1.84 -1.18 5.43
C PHE A 80 -3.26 -1.33 4.85
N ASN A 81 -4.06 -2.27 5.35
CA ASN A 81 -5.44 -2.47 4.91
C ASN A 81 -6.32 -1.24 5.21
N LEU A 82 -6.19 -0.65 6.39
CA LEU A 82 -6.89 0.60 6.71
C LEU A 82 -6.49 1.74 5.78
N ALA A 83 -5.20 1.87 5.47
CA ALA A 83 -4.71 2.87 4.53
C ALA A 83 -5.32 2.67 3.14
N THR A 84 -5.27 1.46 2.61
CA THR A 84 -5.82 1.11 1.29
C THR A 84 -7.33 1.32 1.24
N LEU A 85 -8.06 0.94 2.29
CA LEU A 85 -9.50 1.17 2.42
C LEU A 85 -9.83 2.68 2.35
N HIS A 86 -9.14 3.50 3.15
CA HIS A 86 -9.32 4.96 3.15
C HIS A 86 -8.92 5.58 1.80
N GLU A 87 -7.86 5.11 1.16
CA GLU A 87 -7.47 5.55 -0.18
C GLU A 87 -8.58 5.28 -1.20
N LYS A 88 -9.12 4.05 -1.25
CA LYS A 88 -10.23 3.69 -2.14
C LYS A 88 -11.51 4.48 -1.88
N LYS A 89 -11.74 4.90 -0.63
CA LYS A 89 -12.84 5.79 -0.24
C LYS A 89 -12.56 7.27 -0.52
N GLY A 90 -11.32 7.64 -0.92
CA GLY A 90 -10.90 9.02 -1.15
C GLY A 90 -10.61 9.81 0.14
N GLU A 91 -10.47 9.14 1.26
CA GLU A 91 -10.18 9.69 2.58
C GLU A 91 -8.66 9.86 2.76
N LEU A 92 -8.06 10.75 1.94
CA LEU A 92 -6.61 10.84 1.74
C LEU A 92 -5.80 11.10 3.02
N ARG A 93 -6.37 11.83 4.00
CA ARG A 93 -5.68 12.13 5.27
C ARG A 93 -5.53 10.88 6.14
N ASP A 94 -6.59 10.08 6.20
CA ASP A 94 -6.60 8.86 6.99
C ASP A 94 -5.75 7.79 6.31
N ALA A 95 -5.78 7.71 4.97
CA ALA A 95 -4.90 6.85 4.19
C ALA A 95 -3.42 7.18 4.46
N GLU A 96 -3.00 8.44 4.34
CA GLU A 96 -1.63 8.86 4.64
C GLU A 96 -1.20 8.48 6.04
N LYS A 97 -2.06 8.78 7.03
CA LYS A 97 -1.80 8.45 8.42
C LYS A 97 -1.54 6.95 8.61
N HIS A 98 -2.38 6.10 8.03
CA HIS A 98 -2.28 4.66 8.20
C HIS A 98 -1.11 4.05 7.43
N TYR A 99 -0.75 4.55 6.22
CA TYR A 99 0.49 4.12 5.56
C TYR A 99 1.75 4.43 6.39
N ARG A 100 1.78 5.57 7.08
CA ARG A 100 2.88 5.90 7.98
C ARG A 100 2.90 5.01 9.22
N LEU A 101 1.74 4.70 9.81
CA LEU A 101 1.65 3.77 10.92
C LEU A 101 2.10 2.35 10.52
N ALA A 102 1.75 1.89 9.32
CA ALA A 102 2.25 0.63 8.78
C ALA A 102 3.79 0.64 8.66
N HIS A 103 4.38 1.73 8.15
CA HIS A 103 5.84 1.89 8.10
C HIS A 103 6.48 1.87 9.50
N GLU A 104 5.84 2.45 10.52
CA GLU A 104 6.34 2.43 11.90
C GLU A 104 6.43 0.99 12.47
N GLN A 105 5.56 0.08 12.02
CA GLN A 105 5.62 -1.34 12.40
C GLN A 105 6.72 -2.09 11.64
N ASN A 106 6.98 -1.71 10.40
CA ASN A 106 8.04 -2.31 9.57
C ASN A 106 8.84 -1.22 8.85
N THR A 107 9.84 -0.70 9.54
CA THR A 107 10.68 0.39 9.04
C THR A 107 11.58 0.00 7.86
N THR A 108 11.62 -1.27 7.47
CA THR A 108 12.39 -1.67 6.27
C THR A 108 11.67 -1.36 4.97
N ARG A 109 10.33 -1.22 4.99
CA ARG A 109 9.47 -1.00 3.83
C ARG A 109 9.32 0.49 3.51
N GLY A 110 10.25 1.02 2.72
CA GLY A 110 10.21 2.42 2.28
C GLY A 110 9.04 2.75 1.35
N GLU A 111 8.51 1.76 0.61
CA GLU A 111 7.34 1.92 -0.27
C GLU A 111 6.10 2.44 0.47
N LEU A 112 5.92 2.12 1.74
CA LEU A 112 4.80 2.64 2.53
C LEU A 112 4.86 4.16 2.69
N LEU A 113 6.07 4.72 2.77
CA LEU A 113 6.27 6.17 2.76
C LEU A 113 6.04 6.79 1.39
N LEU A 114 6.30 6.05 0.30
CA LEU A 114 5.96 6.52 -1.06
C LEU A 114 4.44 6.58 -1.24
N MET A 115 3.70 5.58 -0.75
CA MET A 115 2.24 5.60 -0.74
C MET A 115 1.70 6.77 0.09
N ALA A 116 2.22 6.99 1.29
CA ALA A 116 1.88 8.15 2.11
C ALA A 116 2.19 9.49 1.41
N ALA A 117 3.31 9.56 0.68
CA ALA A 117 3.69 10.74 -0.09
C ALA A 117 2.69 11.05 -1.21
N ASN A 118 2.21 10.02 -1.91
CA ASN A 118 1.19 10.18 -2.93
C ASN A 118 -0.11 10.75 -2.33
N MET A 119 -0.52 10.24 -1.18
CA MET A 119 -1.69 10.78 -0.45
C MET A 119 -1.48 12.26 -0.07
N ALA A 120 -0.31 12.62 0.46
CA ALA A 120 0.02 14.00 0.81
C ALA A 120 0.01 14.93 -0.42
N PHE A 121 0.52 14.46 -1.56
CA PHE A 121 0.50 15.22 -2.81
C PHE A 121 -0.94 15.52 -3.26
N HIS A 122 -1.80 14.51 -3.26
CA HIS A 122 -3.22 14.67 -3.63
C HIS A 122 -4.02 15.53 -2.65
N GLN A 123 -3.54 15.72 -1.43
CA GLN A 123 -4.06 16.73 -0.48
C GLN A 123 -3.59 18.15 -0.79
N GLY A 124 -2.73 18.37 -1.80
CA GLY A 124 -2.13 19.65 -2.12
C GLY A 124 -0.95 20.02 -1.22
N GLU A 125 -0.26 19.03 -0.62
CA GLU A 125 0.87 19.18 0.28
C GLU A 125 2.20 18.69 -0.38
N PRO A 126 2.65 19.27 -1.53
CA PRO A 126 3.80 18.73 -2.27
C PRO A 126 5.11 18.77 -1.50
N ALA A 127 5.29 19.71 -0.58
CA ALA A 127 6.48 19.76 0.27
C ALA A 127 6.54 18.59 1.28
N LYS A 128 5.37 18.17 1.78
CA LYS A 128 5.27 16.99 2.64
C LYS A 128 5.47 15.72 1.84
N ALA A 129 4.92 15.64 0.63
CA ALA A 129 5.14 14.52 -0.28
C ALA A 129 6.63 14.36 -0.60
N GLU A 130 7.34 15.44 -0.93
CA GLU A 130 8.79 15.44 -1.10
C GLU A 130 9.53 14.89 0.13
N TYR A 131 9.18 15.38 1.31
CA TYR A 131 9.79 14.92 2.56
C TYR A 131 9.61 13.39 2.73
N LEU A 132 8.38 12.89 2.53
CA LEU A 132 8.07 11.47 2.71
C LEU A 132 8.82 10.57 1.70
N VAL A 133 8.93 11.00 0.43
CA VAL A 133 9.72 10.25 -0.56
C VAL A 133 11.20 10.21 -0.18
N ARG A 134 11.78 11.35 0.26
CA ARG A 134 13.17 11.39 0.70
C ARG A 134 13.43 10.51 1.93
N GLU A 135 12.45 10.39 2.83
CA GLU A 135 12.52 9.44 3.94
C GLU A 135 12.44 8.01 3.41
N GLY A 136 11.51 7.69 2.50
CA GLY A 136 11.34 6.35 1.92
C GLY A 136 12.61 5.86 1.19
N LEU A 137 13.32 6.75 0.50
CA LEU A 137 14.59 6.44 -0.18
C LEU A 137 15.72 5.98 0.75
N LYS A 138 15.60 6.17 2.07
CA LYS A 138 16.57 5.67 3.05
C LYS A 138 16.38 4.19 3.37
N TYR A 139 15.27 3.60 2.94
CA TYR A 139 14.85 2.25 3.22
C TYR A 139 14.70 1.45 1.92
N GLN A 140 14.25 0.21 2.05
CA GLN A 140 14.00 -0.63 0.89
C GLN A 140 12.76 -0.14 0.13
N CYS A 141 12.94 0.33 -1.10
CA CYS A 141 11.86 0.77 -1.99
C CYS A 141 12.29 0.65 -3.46
N ALA A 142 11.32 0.74 -4.37
CA ALA A 142 11.56 0.90 -5.80
C ALA A 142 12.16 2.31 -6.05
N GLN A 143 13.48 2.36 -6.27
CA GLN A 143 14.20 3.63 -6.35
C GLN A 143 13.82 4.46 -7.59
N ASP A 144 13.53 3.83 -8.71
CA ASP A 144 13.06 4.45 -9.93
C ASP A 144 11.72 5.15 -9.74
N GLU A 145 10.75 4.48 -9.11
CA GLU A 145 9.46 5.06 -8.74
C GLU A 145 9.62 6.21 -7.73
N ALA A 146 10.50 6.03 -6.74
CA ALA A 146 10.76 7.05 -5.73
C ALA A 146 11.37 8.31 -6.33
N TYR A 147 12.37 8.18 -7.20
CA TYR A 147 12.97 9.33 -7.90
C TYR A 147 12.03 9.96 -8.93
N SER A 148 11.18 9.17 -9.61
CA SER A 148 10.14 9.68 -10.50
C SER A 148 9.13 10.54 -9.73
N SER A 149 8.63 10.04 -8.60
CA SER A 149 7.72 10.76 -7.71
C SER A 149 8.37 12.04 -7.16
N LEU A 150 9.63 11.96 -6.72
CA LEU A 150 10.40 13.10 -6.24
C LEU A 150 10.51 14.18 -7.31
N GLY A 151 10.90 13.80 -8.55
CA GLY A 151 11.00 14.71 -9.68
C GLY A 151 9.69 15.42 -9.96
N PHE A 152 8.59 14.67 -9.98
CA PHE A 152 7.25 15.21 -10.17
C PHE A 152 6.83 16.19 -9.06
N TYR A 153 7.06 15.86 -7.79
CA TYR A 153 6.72 16.76 -6.67
C TYR A 153 7.56 18.04 -6.67
N LEU A 154 8.85 17.94 -7.05
CA LEU A 154 9.73 19.11 -7.20
C LEU A 154 9.30 19.99 -8.38
N ALA A 155 8.92 19.40 -9.51
CA ALA A 155 8.40 20.14 -10.67
C ALA A 155 7.11 20.88 -10.33
N SER A 156 6.19 20.26 -9.58
CA SER A 156 4.96 20.88 -9.10
C SER A 156 5.22 22.12 -8.21
N GLN A 157 6.34 22.13 -7.51
CA GLN A 157 6.84 23.26 -6.71
C GLN A 157 7.66 24.28 -7.55
N ARG A 158 7.75 24.10 -8.86
CA ARG A 158 8.57 24.89 -9.79
C ARG A 158 10.08 24.86 -9.51
N ARG A 159 10.54 23.83 -8.81
CA ARG A 159 11.97 23.59 -8.52
C ARG A 159 12.61 22.76 -9.64
N PHE A 160 12.54 23.30 -10.86
CA PHE A 160 12.88 22.60 -12.10
C PHE A 160 14.32 22.01 -12.14
N PRO A 161 15.37 22.71 -11.67
CA PRO A 161 16.72 22.13 -11.68
C PRO A 161 16.83 20.88 -10.79
N GLU A 162 16.14 20.88 -9.65
CA GLU A 162 16.14 19.74 -8.72
C GLU A 162 15.28 18.59 -9.26
N ALA A 163 14.13 18.92 -9.88
CA ALA A 163 13.28 17.93 -10.56
C ALA A 163 14.06 17.20 -11.65
N LYS A 164 14.80 17.95 -12.50
CA LYS A 164 15.65 17.39 -13.54
C LYS A 164 16.70 16.44 -12.96
N THR A 165 17.31 16.81 -11.83
CA THR A 165 18.28 15.94 -11.14
C THR A 165 17.63 14.63 -10.69
N ALA A 166 16.40 14.68 -10.13
CA ALA A 166 15.69 13.48 -9.71
C ALA A 166 15.37 12.56 -10.91
N PHE A 167 14.90 13.10 -12.04
CA PHE A 167 14.69 12.30 -13.26
C PHE A 167 15.98 11.74 -13.85
N GLN A 168 17.10 12.43 -13.69
CA GLN A 168 18.42 11.88 -14.08
C GLN A 168 18.81 10.67 -13.21
N GLU A 169 18.42 10.62 -11.93
CA GLU A 169 18.63 9.41 -11.12
C GLU A 169 17.78 8.24 -11.64
N VAL A 170 16.54 8.49 -12.13
CA VAL A 170 15.74 7.45 -12.81
C VAL A 170 16.49 6.88 -14.00
N LEU A 171 17.06 7.74 -14.88
CA LEU A 171 17.79 7.30 -16.07
C LEU A 171 19.12 6.59 -15.79
N LYS A 172 19.66 6.69 -14.57
CA LYS A 172 20.81 5.86 -14.17
C LYS A 172 20.39 4.42 -13.85
N ILE A 173 19.14 4.23 -13.41
CA ILE A 173 18.56 2.92 -13.08
C ILE A 173 18.00 2.27 -14.34
N ASP A 174 17.19 3.02 -15.09
CA ASP A 174 16.56 2.64 -16.34
C ASP A 174 16.82 3.73 -17.41
N PRO A 175 17.87 3.55 -18.26
CA PRO A 175 18.23 4.53 -19.30
C PRO A 175 17.16 4.73 -20.39
N GLU A 176 16.21 3.80 -20.52
CA GLU A 176 15.15 3.83 -21.53
C GLU A 176 13.80 4.29 -20.95
N ASN A 177 13.76 4.78 -19.72
CA ASN A 177 12.55 5.25 -19.06
C ASN A 177 11.97 6.48 -19.77
N GLU A 178 10.94 6.25 -20.60
CA GLU A 178 10.31 7.27 -21.43
C GLU A 178 9.76 8.43 -20.61
N TYR A 179 9.16 8.15 -19.46
CA TYR A 179 8.62 9.18 -18.58
C TYR A 179 9.69 10.16 -18.08
N ALA A 180 10.85 9.66 -17.67
CA ALA A 180 11.94 10.50 -17.21
C ALA A 180 12.58 11.29 -18.37
N ILE A 181 12.65 10.70 -19.57
CA ILE A 181 13.14 11.37 -20.77
C ILE A 181 12.24 12.55 -21.12
N GLU A 182 10.94 12.36 -21.23
CA GLU A 182 9.95 13.40 -21.53
C GLU A 182 10.06 14.56 -20.53
N TRP A 183 10.08 14.26 -19.23
CA TRP A 183 10.21 15.31 -18.21
C TRP A 183 11.51 16.12 -18.33
N ILE A 184 12.63 15.47 -18.63
CA ILE A 184 13.92 16.18 -18.80
C ILE A 184 13.89 17.09 -20.04
N GLU A 185 13.22 16.68 -21.12
CA GLU A 185 13.03 17.49 -22.31
C GLU A 185 12.16 18.72 -22.04
N ASP A 186 11.04 18.53 -21.34
CA ASP A 186 10.09 19.60 -20.98
C ASP A 186 10.69 20.63 -19.99
N LEU A 187 11.66 20.21 -19.19
CA LEU A 187 12.35 21.06 -18.22
C LEU A 187 13.59 21.78 -18.79
N ASN A 188 13.90 21.66 -20.09
CA ASN A 188 14.97 22.37 -20.77
C ASN A 188 14.46 23.71 -21.35
#